data_74bd35e59ce9a07675488dceeb200237
#
_entry.id   74bd35e59ce9a07675488dceeb200237
#
_cell.length_a   1.000
_cell.length_b   1.000
_cell.length_c   1.000
_cell.angle_alpha   90.00
_cell.angle_beta   90.00
_cell.angle_gamma   90.00
#
_symmetry.space_group_name_H-M   'P 1'
#
loop_
_entity.id
_entity.type
_entity.pdbx_description
1 polymer ?
#
loop_
_entity_poly.entity_id
_entity_poly.type
_entity_poly.pdbx_seq_one_letter_code
_entity_poly.pdbx_strand_id
1 'polypeptide(L)'
;MSFTHLILSASLLAQIVLVLLVAASVLSWGLIFAKRRLLKQVTESAESFEEQFWSGGNLADLHDQLRREDEVEGVAAIFNAGYEEYTRQQTAGRLDPDDAIAAIQRQMRVAQVREIERIENGLAMLATIGSVSPYVGLFGTVWGIMNAFIGIGQMQNASLAVVAPGIAEALIATAMGLVAAIPAYIAYNFFTRGIERIENRFATFTDEMVGIVERSLRHAHRG
;
A
#
# COMPACT_ATOMS: atom_id res chain seq x y z
N MET A 1 -13.93 -30.17 -25.43
CA MET A 1 -14.50 -29.88 -24.10
C MET A 1 -14.44 -28.39 -23.89
N SER A 2 -15.55 -27.74 -23.49
CA SER A 2 -15.58 -26.32 -23.19
C SER A 2 -14.96 -26.08 -21.82
N PHE A 3 -14.20 -24.99 -21.63
CA PHE A 3 -13.59 -24.58 -20.36
C PHE A 3 -14.63 -24.44 -19.23
N THR A 4 -15.82 -23.96 -19.57
CA THR A 4 -16.95 -23.86 -18.63
C THR A 4 -17.46 -25.23 -18.15
N HIS A 5 -17.46 -26.25 -19.01
CA HIS A 5 -17.88 -27.60 -18.63
C HIS A 5 -16.88 -28.24 -17.65
N LEU A 6 -15.57 -27.99 -17.80
CA LEU A 6 -14.53 -28.47 -16.90
C LEU A 6 -14.70 -27.87 -15.50
N ILE A 7 -15.03 -26.58 -15.41
CA ILE A 7 -15.22 -25.89 -14.10
C ILE A 7 -16.49 -26.38 -13.39
N LEU A 8 -17.58 -26.61 -14.13
CA LEU A 8 -18.87 -27.04 -13.56
C LEU A 8 -18.87 -28.53 -13.16
N SER A 9 -18.04 -29.36 -13.78
CA SER A 9 -17.88 -30.78 -13.42
C SER A 9 -16.85 -31.03 -12.32
N ALA A 10 -16.08 -29.99 -11.92
CA ALA A 10 -15.08 -30.07 -10.86
C ALA A 10 -15.71 -30.41 -9.50
N SER A 11 -14.93 -31.01 -8.60
CA SER A 11 -15.34 -31.26 -7.23
C SER A 11 -15.71 -29.94 -6.53
N LEU A 12 -16.66 -29.97 -5.59
CA LEU A 12 -17.09 -28.78 -4.83
C LEU A 12 -15.91 -28.01 -4.24
N LEU A 13 -14.92 -28.71 -3.71
CA LEU A 13 -13.72 -28.08 -3.15
C LEU A 13 -12.87 -27.39 -4.22
N ALA A 14 -12.70 -27.98 -5.40
CA ALA A 14 -12.01 -27.35 -6.51
C ALA A 14 -12.73 -26.09 -6.99
N GLN A 15 -14.05 -26.11 -7.04
CA GLN A 15 -14.86 -24.92 -7.36
C GLN A 15 -14.67 -23.81 -6.32
N ILE A 16 -14.66 -24.13 -5.02
CA ILE A 16 -14.39 -23.15 -3.94
C ILE A 16 -13.02 -22.55 -4.12
N VAL A 17 -11.98 -23.35 -4.36
CA VAL A 17 -10.61 -22.87 -4.60
C VAL A 17 -10.57 -21.90 -5.77
N LEU A 18 -11.20 -22.26 -6.89
CA LEU A 18 -11.23 -21.39 -8.08
C LEU A 18 -11.95 -20.06 -7.81
N VAL A 19 -13.10 -20.09 -7.12
CA VAL A 19 -13.84 -18.88 -6.76
C VAL A 19 -12.99 -17.98 -5.85
N LEU A 20 -12.31 -18.53 -4.85
CA LEU A 20 -11.41 -17.79 -3.96
C LEU A 20 -10.26 -17.13 -4.74
N LEU A 21 -9.65 -17.85 -5.69
CA LEU A 21 -8.56 -17.33 -6.49
C LEU A 21 -9.02 -16.22 -7.45
N VAL A 22 -10.19 -16.38 -8.06
CA VAL A 22 -10.79 -15.32 -8.90
C VAL A 22 -11.10 -14.09 -8.05
N ALA A 23 -11.72 -14.26 -6.87
CA ALA A 23 -11.98 -13.16 -5.96
C ALA A 23 -10.70 -12.45 -5.52
N ALA A 24 -9.66 -13.20 -5.16
CA ALA A 24 -8.35 -12.66 -4.83
C ALA A 24 -7.73 -11.87 -5.99
N SER A 25 -7.84 -12.39 -7.21
CA SER A 25 -7.38 -11.69 -8.42
C SER A 25 -8.11 -10.37 -8.64
N VAL A 26 -9.44 -10.36 -8.56
CA VAL A 26 -10.25 -9.13 -8.71
C VAL A 26 -9.91 -8.12 -7.64
N LEU A 27 -9.79 -8.54 -6.38
CA LEU A 27 -9.39 -7.68 -5.26
C LEU A 27 -8.00 -7.08 -5.48
N SER A 28 -7.03 -7.89 -5.94
CA SER A 28 -5.68 -7.40 -6.20
C SER A 28 -5.66 -6.31 -7.28
N TRP A 29 -6.39 -6.48 -8.37
CA TRP A 29 -6.49 -5.45 -9.41
C TRP A 29 -7.17 -4.17 -8.90
N GLY A 30 -8.24 -4.30 -8.11
CA GLY A 30 -8.86 -3.14 -7.44
C GLY A 30 -7.86 -2.36 -6.58
N LEU A 31 -7.10 -3.07 -5.75
CA LEU A 31 -6.06 -2.47 -4.91
C LEU A 31 -4.94 -1.84 -5.74
N ILE A 32 -4.51 -2.49 -6.84
CA ILE A 32 -3.47 -1.97 -7.74
C ILE A 32 -3.89 -0.62 -8.33
N PHE A 33 -5.10 -0.52 -8.87
CA PHE A 33 -5.58 0.72 -9.45
C PHE A 33 -5.77 1.83 -8.41
N ALA A 34 -6.35 1.51 -7.26
CA ALA A 34 -6.54 2.45 -6.16
C ALA A 34 -5.19 2.97 -5.65
N LYS A 35 -4.23 2.08 -5.43
CA LYS A 35 -2.90 2.42 -4.91
C LYS A 35 -2.10 3.26 -5.91
N ARG A 36 -2.14 2.90 -7.19
CA ARG A 36 -1.48 3.69 -8.24
C ARG A 36 -2.00 5.12 -8.29
N ARG A 37 -3.32 5.29 -8.16
CA ARG A 37 -3.94 6.62 -8.14
C ARG A 37 -3.54 7.40 -6.90
N LEU A 38 -3.57 6.76 -5.72
CA LEU A 38 -3.17 7.38 -4.45
C LEU A 38 -1.71 7.87 -4.49
N LEU A 39 -0.77 7.00 -4.89
CA LEU A 39 0.65 7.37 -4.92
C LEU A 39 0.94 8.50 -5.91
N LYS A 40 0.25 8.50 -7.06
CA LYS A 40 0.35 9.59 -8.02
C LYS A 40 -0.14 10.90 -7.40
N GLN A 41 -1.31 10.89 -6.78
CA GLN A 41 -1.91 12.06 -6.13
C GLN A 41 -1.02 12.60 -5.01
N VAL A 42 -0.49 11.74 -4.14
CA VAL A 42 0.42 12.15 -3.06
C VAL A 42 1.71 12.78 -3.61
N THR A 43 2.25 12.23 -4.69
CA THR A 43 3.46 12.78 -5.30
C THR A 43 3.21 14.16 -5.92
N GLU A 44 2.14 14.31 -6.71
CA GLU A 44 1.77 15.56 -7.35
C GLU A 44 1.41 16.65 -6.32
N SER A 45 0.68 16.28 -5.26
CA SER A 45 0.34 17.16 -4.15
C SER A 45 1.58 17.63 -3.38
N ALA A 46 2.53 16.71 -3.13
CA ALA A 46 3.80 17.05 -2.49
C ALA A 46 4.63 18.04 -3.34
N GLU A 47 4.71 17.80 -4.66
CA GLU A 47 5.43 18.68 -5.59
C GLU A 47 4.84 20.10 -5.59
N SER A 48 3.53 20.19 -5.75
CA SER A 48 2.83 21.48 -5.76
C SER A 48 3.00 22.26 -4.44
N PHE A 49 2.91 21.54 -3.30
CA PHE A 49 3.10 22.16 -1.99
C PHE A 49 4.53 22.66 -1.79
N GLU A 50 5.52 21.84 -2.14
CA GLU A 50 6.94 22.24 -2.03
C GLU A 50 7.28 23.44 -2.94
N GLU A 51 6.75 23.49 -4.16
CA GLU A 51 6.92 24.66 -5.04
C GLU A 51 6.36 25.93 -4.38
N GLN A 52 5.18 25.84 -3.77
CA GLN A 52 4.58 26.97 -3.06
C GLN A 52 5.39 27.34 -1.82
N PHE A 53 5.86 26.37 -1.04
CA PHE A 53 6.69 26.60 0.15
C PHE A 53 8.01 27.29 -0.21
N TRP A 54 8.68 26.85 -1.27
CA TRP A 54 9.97 27.42 -1.71
C TRP A 54 9.85 28.72 -2.52
N SER A 55 8.65 29.10 -2.91
CA SER A 55 8.44 30.39 -3.61
C SER A 55 8.75 31.62 -2.74
N GLY A 56 9.03 31.44 -1.44
CA GLY A 56 9.45 32.51 -0.54
C GLY A 56 8.28 33.29 0.08
N GLY A 57 7.07 32.70 0.06
CA GLY A 57 5.89 33.26 0.73
C GLY A 57 6.00 33.24 2.27
N ASN A 58 5.08 33.97 2.94
CA ASN A 58 4.97 33.93 4.38
C ASN A 58 4.41 32.58 4.85
N LEU A 59 5.08 31.89 5.77
CA LEU A 59 4.64 30.61 6.32
C LEU A 59 3.28 30.73 7.03
N ALA A 60 2.93 31.88 7.59
CA ALA A 60 1.63 32.12 8.21
C ALA A 60 0.51 32.10 7.15
N ASP A 61 0.73 32.74 6.01
CA ASP A 61 -0.27 32.79 4.92
C ASP A 61 -0.51 31.39 4.35
N LEU A 62 0.57 30.59 4.23
CA LEU A 62 0.51 29.21 3.78
C LEU A 62 -0.28 28.33 4.78
N HIS A 63 -0.03 28.49 6.07
CA HIS A 63 -0.80 27.79 7.11
C HIS A 63 -2.29 28.19 7.09
N ASP A 64 -2.58 29.48 6.92
CA ASP A 64 -3.96 29.97 6.85
C ASP A 64 -4.71 29.48 5.60
N GLN A 65 -4.02 29.23 4.52
CA GLN A 65 -4.59 28.56 3.33
C GLN A 65 -4.97 27.12 3.65
N LEU A 66 -4.04 26.35 4.25
CA LEU A 66 -4.28 24.96 4.62
C LEU A 66 -5.45 24.80 5.61
N ARG A 67 -5.62 25.73 6.54
CA ARG A 67 -6.76 25.71 7.47
C ARG A 67 -8.13 25.83 6.82
N ARG A 68 -8.20 26.24 5.57
CA ARG A 68 -9.44 26.37 4.79
C ARG A 68 -9.72 25.13 3.96
N GLU A 69 -8.77 24.22 3.87
CA GLU A 69 -8.93 22.94 3.18
C GLU A 69 -9.60 21.93 4.11
N ASP A 70 -10.55 21.15 3.57
CA ASP A 70 -11.28 20.13 4.36
C ASP A 70 -10.37 18.97 4.78
N GLU A 71 -9.38 18.63 3.96
CA GLU A 71 -8.41 17.57 4.24
C GLU A 71 -7.00 18.03 3.86
N VAL A 72 -6.10 18.04 4.84
CA VAL A 72 -4.68 18.36 4.65
C VAL A 72 -3.88 17.08 4.75
N GLU A 73 -3.22 16.69 3.67
CA GLU A 73 -2.52 15.41 3.55
C GLU A 73 -1.06 15.57 3.09
N GLY A 74 -0.27 14.52 3.27
CA GLY A 74 1.11 14.47 2.77
C GLY A 74 2.03 15.51 3.40
N VAL A 75 2.86 16.16 2.57
CA VAL A 75 3.82 17.18 3.02
C VAL A 75 3.13 18.37 3.69
N ALA A 76 1.95 18.76 3.20
CA ALA A 76 1.16 19.85 3.79
C ALA A 76 0.72 19.53 5.23
N ALA A 77 0.33 18.29 5.53
CA ALA A 77 0.00 17.86 6.89
C ALA A 77 1.21 17.89 7.83
N ILE A 78 2.39 17.51 7.33
CA ILE A 78 3.65 17.55 8.08
C ILE A 78 4.02 19.00 8.38
N PHE A 79 3.92 19.89 7.38
CA PHE A 79 4.12 21.32 7.55
C PHE A 79 3.17 21.90 8.59
N ASN A 80 1.89 21.61 8.47
CA ASN A 80 0.86 22.11 9.38
C ASN A 80 1.15 21.73 10.84
N ALA A 81 1.49 20.45 11.09
CA ALA A 81 1.84 19.97 12.42
C ALA A 81 3.08 20.67 13.01
N GLY A 82 4.10 20.91 12.17
CA GLY A 82 5.30 21.65 12.57
C GLY A 82 5.02 23.12 12.84
N TYR A 83 4.24 23.78 12.00
CA TYR A 83 3.92 25.20 12.11
C TYR A 83 3.01 25.49 13.31
N GLU A 84 2.02 24.66 13.60
CA GLU A 84 1.18 24.76 14.79
C GLU A 84 2.01 24.64 16.06
N GLU A 85 2.95 23.71 16.12
CA GLU A 85 3.85 23.59 17.27
C GLU A 85 4.77 24.80 17.39
N TYR A 86 5.33 25.29 16.26
CA TYR A 86 6.14 26.51 16.22
C TYR A 86 5.39 27.71 16.82
N THR A 87 4.15 27.94 16.40
CA THR A 87 3.30 29.02 16.89
C THR A 87 2.99 28.86 18.39
N ARG A 88 2.76 27.63 18.83
CA ARG A 88 2.54 27.31 20.25
C ARG A 88 3.75 27.63 21.10
N GLN A 89 4.94 27.28 20.63
CA GLN A 89 6.20 27.56 21.33
C GLN A 89 6.49 29.07 21.41
N GLN A 90 6.23 29.82 20.34
CA GLN A 90 6.35 31.27 20.34
C GLN A 90 5.41 31.94 21.37
N THR A 91 4.18 31.45 21.47
CA THR A 91 3.18 32.01 22.42
C THR A 91 3.51 31.68 23.88
N ALA A 92 4.12 30.51 24.13
CA ALA A 92 4.48 30.07 25.47
C ALA A 92 5.65 30.88 26.11
N GLY A 93 6.49 31.50 25.30
CA GLY A 93 7.46 32.53 25.69
C GLY A 93 8.59 32.12 26.65
N ARG A 94 8.81 30.82 26.91
CA ARG A 94 9.66 30.34 28.02
C ARG A 94 10.59 29.16 27.71
N LEU A 95 10.65 28.64 26.48
CA LEU A 95 11.47 27.47 26.22
C LEU A 95 12.83 27.87 25.63
N ASP A 96 13.85 27.08 26.01
CA ASP A 96 15.12 27.06 25.32
C ASP A 96 14.85 26.80 23.82
N PRO A 97 15.48 27.53 22.87
CA PRO A 97 15.35 27.30 21.46
C PRO A 97 15.54 25.82 21.06
N ASP A 98 16.46 25.11 21.70
CA ASP A 98 16.75 23.72 21.41
C ASP A 98 15.59 22.78 21.83
N ASP A 99 14.92 23.07 22.95
CA ASP A 99 13.72 22.33 23.38
C ASP A 99 12.52 22.58 22.44
N ALA A 100 12.36 23.82 21.97
CA ALA A 100 11.32 24.19 21.03
C ALA A 100 11.53 23.48 19.68
N ILE A 101 12.75 23.47 19.16
CA ILE A 101 13.12 22.75 17.90
C ILE A 101 12.84 21.25 18.05
N ALA A 102 13.22 20.64 19.16
CA ALA A 102 12.97 19.22 19.41
C ALA A 102 11.47 18.89 19.48
N ALA A 103 10.64 19.78 20.03
CA ALA A 103 9.19 19.62 20.07
C ALA A 103 8.57 19.71 18.66
N ILE A 104 8.99 20.68 17.85
CA ILE A 104 8.53 20.86 16.48
C ILE A 104 8.89 19.64 15.62
N GLN A 105 10.14 19.21 15.69
CA GLN A 105 10.61 18.02 14.94
C GLN A 105 9.83 16.77 15.34
N ARG A 106 9.48 16.61 16.61
CA ARG A 106 8.68 15.49 17.10
C ARG A 106 7.27 15.50 16.51
N GLN A 107 6.61 16.66 16.46
CA GLN A 107 5.27 16.76 15.89
C GLN A 107 5.25 16.49 14.39
N MET A 108 6.24 17.00 13.65
CA MET A 108 6.40 16.71 12.23
C MET A 108 6.62 15.22 11.97
N ARG A 109 7.47 14.57 12.79
CA ARG A 109 7.71 13.13 12.70
C ARG A 109 6.44 12.31 12.96
N VAL A 110 5.63 12.71 13.95
CA VAL A 110 4.34 12.04 14.22
C VAL A 110 3.39 12.18 13.04
N ALA A 111 3.31 13.35 12.42
CA ALA A 111 2.51 13.58 11.23
C ALA A 111 3.04 12.74 10.05
N GLN A 112 4.36 12.69 9.85
CA GLN A 112 5.00 11.87 8.81
C GLN A 112 4.64 10.38 8.95
N VAL A 113 4.74 9.82 10.15
CA VAL A 113 4.40 8.41 10.40
C VAL A 113 2.94 8.14 10.05
N ARG A 114 2.01 8.99 10.47
CA ARG A 114 0.58 8.85 10.16
C ARG A 114 0.31 8.88 8.66
N GLU A 115 0.98 9.77 7.93
CA GLU A 115 0.85 9.87 6.48
C GLU A 115 1.38 8.62 5.78
N ILE A 116 2.52 8.08 6.21
CA ILE A 116 3.07 6.84 5.67
C ILE A 116 2.16 5.65 5.97
N GLU A 117 1.64 5.50 7.20
CA GLU A 117 0.67 4.46 7.55
C GLU A 117 -0.58 4.51 6.65
N ARG A 118 -1.09 5.71 6.36
CA ARG A 118 -2.21 5.93 5.44
C ARG A 118 -1.88 5.45 4.02
N ILE A 119 -0.69 5.78 3.55
CA ILE A 119 -0.22 5.42 2.21
C ILE A 119 0.09 3.91 2.11
N GLU A 120 0.53 3.26 3.17
CA GLU A 120 0.82 1.82 3.21
C GLU A 120 -0.43 0.94 3.28
N ASN A 121 -1.56 1.49 3.71
CA ASN A 121 -2.79 0.73 3.86
C ASN A 121 -3.14 -0.07 2.59
N GLY A 122 -3.42 -1.37 2.75
CA GLY A 122 -3.72 -2.28 1.64
C GLY A 122 -2.50 -2.97 1.00
N LEU A 123 -1.24 -2.56 1.29
CA LEU A 123 -0.05 -3.25 0.81
C LEU A 123 0.07 -4.68 1.36
N ALA A 124 -0.24 -4.87 2.63
CA ALA A 124 -0.23 -6.18 3.27
C ALA A 124 -1.17 -7.17 2.56
N MET A 125 -2.31 -6.71 2.04
CA MET A 125 -3.23 -7.54 1.27
C MET A 125 -2.61 -7.98 -0.06
N LEU A 126 -1.94 -7.08 -0.80
CA LEU A 126 -1.23 -7.44 -2.03
C LEU A 126 -0.10 -8.45 -1.77
N ALA A 127 0.67 -8.25 -0.69
CA ALA A 127 1.70 -9.19 -0.26
C ALA A 127 1.11 -10.58 0.03
N THR A 128 -0.01 -10.62 0.76
CA THR A 128 -0.71 -11.87 1.11
C THR A 128 -1.24 -12.58 -0.14
N ILE A 129 -1.92 -11.86 -1.04
CA ILE A 129 -2.40 -12.46 -2.29
C ILE A 129 -1.22 -12.99 -3.12
N GLY A 130 -0.16 -12.20 -3.25
CA GLY A 130 1.03 -12.59 -4.01
C GLY A 130 1.75 -13.81 -3.46
N SER A 131 1.81 -13.96 -2.14
CA SER A 131 2.52 -15.07 -1.49
C SER A 131 1.66 -16.32 -1.29
N VAL A 132 0.35 -16.17 -1.01
CA VAL A 132 -0.52 -17.28 -0.61
C VAL A 132 -1.25 -17.92 -1.81
N SER A 133 -1.64 -17.13 -2.83
CA SER A 133 -2.42 -17.65 -3.96
C SER A 133 -1.77 -18.82 -4.68
N PRO A 134 -0.42 -18.89 -4.89
CA PRO A 134 0.20 -20.06 -5.52
C PRO A 134 0.00 -21.34 -4.70
N TYR A 135 0.04 -21.26 -3.37
CA TYR A 135 -0.15 -22.41 -2.48
C TYR A 135 -1.60 -22.87 -2.46
N VAL A 136 -2.56 -21.93 -2.53
CA VAL A 136 -3.98 -22.26 -2.69
C VAL A 136 -4.23 -22.97 -4.02
N GLY A 137 -3.62 -22.51 -5.10
CA GLY A 137 -3.66 -23.17 -6.41
C GLY A 137 -3.03 -24.57 -6.37
N LEU A 138 -1.87 -24.70 -5.75
CA LEU A 138 -1.19 -25.98 -5.56
C LEU A 138 -2.05 -26.97 -4.74
N PHE A 139 -2.67 -26.50 -3.66
CA PHE A 139 -3.61 -27.30 -2.89
C PHE A 139 -4.75 -27.83 -3.77
N GLY A 140 -5.34 -26.96 -4.62
CA GLY A 140 -6.37 -27.37 -5.58
C GLY A 140 -5.88 -28.47 -6.53
N THR A 141 -4.62 -28.38 -7.00
CA THR A 141 -4.01 -29.39 -7.85
C THR A 141 -3.85 -30.74 -7.15
N VAL A 142 -3.27 -30.73 -5.96
CA VAL A 142 -3.06 -31.94 -5.15
C VAL A 142 -4.39 -32.64 -4.87
N TRP A 143 -5.42 -31.88 -4.48
CA TRP A 143 -6.75 -32.40 -4.23
C TRP A 143 -7.41 -32.98 -5.47
N GLY A 144 -7.34 -32.29 -6.61
CA GLY A 144 -7.94 -32.73 -7.86
C GLY A 144 -7.27 -34.02 -8.40
N ILE A 145 -5.95 -34.09 -8.34
CA ILE A 145 -5.20 -35.29 -8.74
C ILE A 145 -5.54 -36.47 -7.81
N MET A 146 -5.56 -36.24 -6.50
CA MET A 146 -5.94 -37.26 -5.52
C MET A 146 -7.32 -37.84 -5.83
N ASN A 147 -8.33 -37.01 -6.07
CA ASN A 147 -9.67 -37.45 -6.40
C ASN A 147 -9.74 -38.23 -7.73
N ALA A 148 -8.98 -37.80 -8.73
CA ALA A 148 -8.89 -38.50 -10.00
C ALA A 148 -8.35 -39.93 -9.82
N PHE A 149 -7.31 -40.12 -9.00
CA PHE A 149 -6.73 -41.44 -8.72
C PHE A 149 -7.64 -42.30 -7.80
N ILE A 150 -8.36 -41.73 -6.85
CA ILE A 150 -9.34 -42.47 -6.03
C ILE A 150 -10.44 -43.02 -6.92
N GLY A 151 -10.89 -42.24 -7.93
CA GLY A 151 -11.90 -42.68 -8.89
C GLY A 151 -11.45 -43.88 -9.74
N ILE A 152 -10.17 -43.96 -10.11
CA ILE A 152 -9.61 -45.14 -10.81
C ILE A 152 -9.59 -46.37 -9.92
N GLY A 153 -9.20 -46.22 -8.68
CA GLY A 153 -9.08 -47.36 -7.75
C GLY A 153 -10.40 -48.12 -7.54
N GLN A 154 -11.52 -47.54 -7.92
CA GLN A 154 -12.85 -48.13 -7.82
C GLN A 154 -13.32 -48.79 -9.13
N MET A 155 -12.56 -48.71 -10.23
CA MET A 155 -12.91 -49.21 -11.55
C MET A 155 -12.05 -50.43 -11.94
N GLN A 156 -12.68 -51.51 -12.44
CA GLN A 156 -11.98 -52.73 -12.87
C GLN A 156 -11.16 -52.55 -14.16
N ASN A 157 -11.47 -51.53 -14.97
CA ASN A 157 -10.76 -51.18 -16.20
C ASN A 157 -10.39 -49.70 -16.22
N ALA A 158 -9.23 -49.37 -15.64
CA ALA A 158 -8.71 -48.02 -15.59
C ALA A 158 -8.07 -47.63 -16.93
N SER A 159 -8.63 -46.62 -17.60
CA SER A 159 -7.99 -46.00 -18.77
C SER A 159 -7.58 -44.57 -18.43
N LEU A 160 -6.48 -44.10 -19.04
CA LEU A 160 -5.99 -42.72 -18.89
C LEU A 160 -7.06 -41.68 -19.27
N ALA A 161 -7.97 -42.06 -20.21
CA ALA A 161 -9.06 -41.22 -20.68
C ALA A 161 -10.07 -40.86 -19.56
N VAL A 162 -10.18 -41.65 -18.51
CA VAL A 162 -11.09 -41.44 -17.40
C VAL A 162 -10.56 -40.37 -16.45
N VAL A 163 -9.24 -40.26 -16.25
CA VAL A 163 -8.62 -39.35 -15.30
C VAL A 163 -8.12 -38.05 -15.90
N ALA A 164 -7.87 -38.04 -17.21
CA ALA A 164 -7.35 -36.88 -17.92
C ALA A 164 -8.17 -35.59 -17.67
N PRO A 165 -9.52 -35.60 -17.59
CA PRO A 165 -10.30 -34.43 -17.24
C PRO A 165 -10.00 -33.93 -15.84
N GLY A 166 -9.96 -34.79 -14.80
CA GLY A 166 -9.70 -34.42 -13.43
C GLY A 166 -8.28 -33.86 -13.19
N ILE A 167 -7.30 -34.41 -13.95
CA ILE A 167 -5.94 -33.87 -13.93
C ILE A 167 -5.90 -32.48 -14.60
N ALA A 168 -6.61 -32.28 -15.71
CA ALA A 168 -6.69 -31.01 -16.40
C ALA A 168 -7.33 -29.93 -15.49
N GLU A 169 -8.42 -30.26 -14.80
CA GLU A 169 -9.08 -29.39 -13.81
C GLU A 169 -8.12 -28.98 -12.68
N ALA A 170 -7.38 -29.94 -12.16
CA ALA A 170 -6.38 -29.70 -11.14
C ALA A 170 -5.32 -28.68 -11.60
N LEU A 171 -4.77 -28.85 -12.80
CA LEU A 171 -3.76 -27.93 -13.37
C LEU A 171 -4.30 -26.50 -13.55
N ILE A 172 -5.59 -26.34 -13.86
CA ILE A 172 -6.25 -25.02 -13.95
C ILE A 172 -6.19 -24.30 -12.59
N ALA A 173 -6.37 -25.00 -11.48
CA ALA A 173 -6.30 -24.37 -10.15
C ALA A 173 -4.91 -23.75 -9.88
N THR A 174 -3.83 -24.44 -10.22
CA THR A 174 -2.47 -23.88 -10.09
C THR A 174 -2.27 -22.69 -11.04
N ALA A 175 -2.71 -22.79 -12.29
CA ALA A 175 -2.61 -21.69 -13.23
C ALA A 175 -3.35 -20.44 -12.71
N MET A 176 -4.55 -20.60 -12.16
CA MET A 176 -5.33 -19.51 -11.57
C MET A 176 -4.65 -18.92 -10.33
N GLY A 177 -4.02 -19.75 -9.50
CA GLY A 177 -3.21 -19.32 -8.38
C GLY A 177 -2.06 -18.39 -8.81
N LEU A 178 -1.37 -18.74 -9.89
CA LEU A 178 -0.29 -17.91 -10.45
C LEU A 178 -0.84 -16.64 -11.10
N VAL A 179 -1.96 -16.70 -11.82
CA VAL A 179 -2.63 -15.52 -12.41
C VAL A 179 -3.03 -14.50 -11.34
N ALA A 180 -3.48 -14.94 -10.16
CA ALA A 180 -3.77 -14.05 -9.05
C ALA A 180 -2.51 -13.51 -8.38
N ALA A 181 -1.49 -14.35 -8.20
CA ALA A 181 -0.29 -14.03 -7.43
C ALA A 181 0.67 -13.08 -8.16
N ILE A 182 0.93 -13.31 -9.44
CA ILE A 182 2.00 -12.61 -10.16
C ILE A 182 1.74 -11.10 -10.22
N PRO A 183 0.55 -10.60 -10.63
CA PRO A 183 0.27 -9.17 -10.64
C PRO A 183 0.34 -8.55 -9.24
N ALA A 184 -0.19 -9.25 -8.23
CA ALA A 184 -0.20 -8.77 -6.85
C ALA A 184 1.22 -8.62 -6.29
N TYR A 185 2.10 -9.60 -6.54
CA TYR A 185 3.49 -9.58 -6.09
C TYR A 185 4.31 -8.48 -6.79
N ILE A 186 4.13 -8.33 -8.11
CA ILE A 186 4.80 -7.26 -8.86
C ILE A 186 4.35 -5.89 -8.35
N ALA A 187 3.05 -5.70 -8.16
CA ALA A 187 2.48 -4.46 -7.69
C ALA A 187 2.93 -4.13 -6.26
N TYR A 188 2.95 -5.10 -5.36
CA TYR A 188 3.48 -4.94 -4.01
C TYR A 188 4.90 -4.38 -4.02
N ASN A 189 5.82 -5.03 -4.76
CA ASN A 189 7.21 -4.58 -4.83
C ASN A 189 7.35 -3.19 -5.48
N PHE A 190 6.54 -2.88 -6.47
CA PHE A 190 6.53 -1.57 -7.12
C PHE A 190 6.07 -0.48 -6.18
N PHE A 191 4.96 -0.71 -5.45
CA PHE A 191 4.41 0.28 -4.53
C PHE A 191 5.26 0.47 -3.28
N THR A 192 5.84 -0.59 -2.73
CA THR A 192 6.77 -0.48 -1.60
C THR A 192 7.92 0.48 -1.91
N ARG A 193 8.58 0.34 -3.07
CA ARG A 193 9.63 1.27 -3.50
C ARG A 193 9.11 2.69 -3.76
N GLY A 194 7.86 2.81 -4.21
CA GLY A 194 7.20 4.11 -4.39
C GLY A 194 7.01 4.83 -3.06
N ILE A 195 6.56 4.10 -2.04
CA ILE A 195 6.34 4.62 -0.69
C ILE A 195 7.67 5.00 -0.02
N GLU A 196 8.69 4.17 -0.12
CA GLU A 196 10.04 4.50 0.39
C GLU A 196 10.57 5.83 -0.18
N ARG A 197 10.31 6.12 -1.45
CA ARG A 197 10.68 7.41 -2.05
C ARG A 197 9.88 8.58 -1.48
N ILE A 198 8.59 8.39 -1.22
CA ILE A 198 7.73 9.40 -0.61
C ILE A 198 8.17 9.64 0.85
N GLU A 199 8.46 8.58 1.60
CA GLU A 199 8.97 8.67 2.97
C GLU A 199 10.28 9.46 3.04
N ASN A 200 11.23 9.18 2.16
CA ASN A 200 12.49 9.94 2.07
C ASN A 200 12.23 11.41 1.72
N ARG A 201 11.27 11.71 0.84
CA ARG A 201 10.88 13.08 0.51
C ARG A 201 10.30 13.80 1.72
N PHE A 202 9.42 13.16 2.47
CA PHE A 202 8.85 13.70 3.69
C PHE A 202 9.91 13.97 4.76
N ALA A 203 10.88 13.06 4.92
CA ALA A 203 12.00 13.23 5.84
C ALA A 203 12.87 14.44 5.43
N THR A 204 13.22 14.55 4.15
CA THR A 204 13.99 15.69 3.63
C THR A 204 13.28 17.01 3.87
N PHE A 205 11.98 17.10 3.56
CA PHE A 205 11.18 18.29 3.82
C PHE A 205 11.15 18.64 5.32
N THR A 206 11.02 17.64 6.20
CA THR A 206 11.04 17.83 7.65
C THR A 206 12.37 18.46 8.10
N ASP A 207 13.49 17.94 7.65
CA ASP A 207 14.82 18.43 8.00
C ASP A 207 15.04 19.87 7.50
N GLU A 208 14.61 20.18 6.29
CA GLU A 208 14.70 21.52 5.69
C GLU A 208 13.84 22.54 6.45
N MET A 209 12.60 22.20 6.78
CA MET A 209 11.71 23.05 7.57
C MET A 209 12.27 23.30 8.97
N VAL A 210 12.75 22.26 9.65
CA VAL A 210 13.39 22.38 10.97
C VAL A 210 14.57 23.36 10.90
N GLY A 211 15.40 23.28 9.84
CA GLY A 211 16.50 24.22 9.62
C GLY A 211 16.06 25.68 9.43
N ILE A 212 14.90 25.92 8.81
CA ILE A 212 14.32 27.28 8.68
C ILE A 212 13.86 27.79 10.05
N VAL A 213 13.10 26.97 10.77
CA VAL A 213 12.57 27.30 12.10
C VAL A 213 13.70 27.56 13.10
N GLU A 214 14.75 26.73 13.09
CA GLU A 214 15.94 26.92 13.93
C GLU A 214 16.58 28.29 13.72
N ARG A 215 16.80 28.67 12.46
CA ARG A 215 17.34 30.01 12.14
C ARG A 215 16.45 31.12 12.67
N SER A 216 15.13 30.99 12.52
CA SER A 216 14.15 31.98 12.99
C SER A 216 14.18 32.13 14.51
N LEU A 217 14.14 31.02 15.26
CA LEU A 217 14.15 31.01 16.72
C LEU A 217 15.46 31.55 17.31
N ARG A 218 16.60 31.17 16.74
CA ARG A 218 17.93 31.68 17.18
C ARG A 218 18.12 33.18 16.91
N HIS A 219 17.54 33.71 15.82
CA HIS A 219 17.54 35.14 15.55
C HIS A 219 16.66 35.91 16.54
N ALA A 220 15.46 35.42 16.85
CA ALA A 220 14.55 36.04 17.84
C ALA A 220 15.09 36.03 19.27
N HIS A 221 15.97 35.10 19.61
CA HIS A 221 16.58 35.01 20.96
C HIS A 221 17.81 35.91 21.13
N ARG A 222 18.41 36.39 20.02
CA ARG A 222 19.59 37.28 20.05
C ARG A 222 19.28 38.77 19.95
N GLY A 223 18.05 39.15 19.64
CA GLY A 223 17.56 40.53 19.54
C GLY A 223 16.73 40.93 20.74
#